data_b454697d1c6b53f4dfe357b18fedad53
#
_entry.id   b454697d1c6b53f4dfe357b18fedad53
#
_cell.length_a   1.000
_cell.length_b   1.000
_cell.length_c   1.000
_cell.angle_alpha   90.00
_cell.angle_beta   90.00
_cell.angle_gamma   90.00
#
_symmetry.space_group_name_H-M   'P 1'
#
loop_
_entity.id
_entity.type
_entity.pdbx_description
1 polymer ?
#
loop_
_entity_poly.entity_id
_entity_poly.type
_entity_poly.pdbx_seq_one_letter_code
_entity_poly.pdbx_strand_id
1 'polypeptide(L)'
;MQTPDSMRIAIGIFGRTNSGKSSLLNAIADQNFSIVSDKKGTTTDPVRKAMELPGTGAVLFTDTAGFCDDGELGVLREEKTLQVLDKSDVVLAVFSCEETNFDWVKKISGKGKKLICVLTKTDCADSKEIEDAKKRIFSVTQTEPVLFSAVTKKGLSELVKKIGEAAHHGHEEEFALTHGLCKKNDTVLLVMPQDIQAPKGRLILPQVRVMRELLDKKCIVVSCSGDTLKQTLSSLCKAPQLIITDSQLFSKVHELCPKESKLTSFSILMAAEKGNIDDFIKGAAALDNLCSESRILIAEACTHVPQKEDIGREKIPALLRKKCPSVKIDFVRGTDFPSSLVNSDGSARYSLIIHCGACMFN
;
A
#
# COMPACT_ATOMS: atom_id res chain seq x y z
N MET A 1 20.62 -1.22 -2.10
CA MET A 1 19.48 -0.33 -2.40
C MET A 1 18.56 -0.38 -1.20
N GLN A 2 18.12 0.77 -0.69
CA GLN A 2 17.12 0.78 0.39
C GLN A 2 15.75 0.51 -0.19
N THR A 3 14.98 -0.40 0.41
CA THR A 3 13.58 -0.65 0.04
C THR A 3 12.76 0.64 0.26
N PRO A 4 12.04 1.15 -0.75
CA PRO A 4 11.19 2.33 -0.57
C PRO A 4 10.12 2.12 0.52
N ASP A 5 9.71 3.20 1.20
CA ASP A 5 8.68 3.10 2.26
C ASP A 5 7.36 2.51 1.74
N SER A 6 7.02 2.76 0.47
CA SER A 6 5.83 2.22 -0.19
C SER A 6 5.86 0.71 -0.48
N MET A 7 7.01 0.07 -0.34
CA MET A 7 7.17 -1.39 -0.47
C MET A 7 7.31 -2.09 0.89
N ARG A 8 7.26 -1.34 1.97
CA ARG A 8 7.35 -1.87 3.32
C ARG A 8 5.96 -2.16 3.84
N ILE A 9 5.82 -3.26 4.57
CA ILE A 9 4.59 -3.54 5.30
C ILE A 9 4.43 -2.47 6.37
N ALA A 10 3.36 -1.69 6.28
CA ALA A 10 3.09 -0.59 7.20
C ALA A 10 2.46 -1.12 8.50
N ILE A 11 3.14 -0.90 9.63
CA ILE A 11 2.71 -1.35 10.96
C ILE A 11 2.48 -0.12 11.83
N GLY A 12 1.21 0.14 12.17
CA GLY A 12 0.85 1.21 13.08
C GLY A 12 0.80 0.73 14.53
N ILE A 13 1.37 1.51 15.45
CA ILE A 13 1.37 1.22 16.89
C ILE A 13 0.41 2.18 17.58
N PHE A 14 -0.66 1.65 18.18
CA PHE A 14 -1.75 2.41 18.79
C PHE A 14 -1.93 2.03 20.25
N GLY A 15 -2.41 2.97 21.04
CA GLY A 15 -2.65 2.79 22.47
C GLY A 15 -2.70 4.12 23.19
N ARG A 16 -3.08 4.11 24.46
CA ARG A 16 -3.12 5.33 25.29
C ARG A 16 -1.71 5.87 25.57
N THR A 17 -1.67 7.11 26.03
CA THR A 17 -0.42 7.71 26.53
C THR A 17 0.15 6.84 27.65
N ASN A 18 1.46 6.63 27.66
CA ASN A 18 2.16 5.76 28.62
C ASN A 18 1.82 4.24 28.56
N SER A 19 1.11 3.75 27.55
CA SER A 19 0.88 2.31 27.38
C SER A 19 2.13 1.52 26.97
N GLY A 20 3.28 2.16 26.73
CA GLY A 20 4.54 1.49 26.40
C GLY A 20 4.83 1.33 24.90
N LYS A 21 4.12 2.07 24.01
CA LYS A 21 4.31 2.02 22.55
C LYS A 21 5.76 2.26 22.12
N SER A 22 6.32 3.38 22.53
CA SER A 22 7.70 3.74 22.17
C SER A 22 8.73 2.78 22.77
N SER A 23 8.49 2.25 23.97
CA SER A 23 9.34 1.21 24.59
C SER A 23 9.26 -0.10 23.80
N LEU A 24 8.08 -0.48 23.31
CA LEU A 24 7.87 -1.63 22.45
C LEU A 24 8.65 -1.46 21.13
N LEU A 25 8.48 -0.31 20.47
CA LEU A 25 9.17 -0.01 19.21
C LEU A 25 10.70 -0.03 19.38
N ASN A 26 11.21 0.53 20.46
CA ASN A 26 12.64 0.50 20.77
C ASN A 26 13.13 -0.92 21.03
N ALA A 27 12.41 -1.72 21.80
CA ALA A 27 12.77 -3.11 22.08
C ALA A 27 12.79 -3.98 20.82
N ILE A 28 11.91 -3.73 19.85
CA ILE A 28 11.95 -4.37 18.54
C ILE A 28 13.20 -3.89 17.76
N ALA A 29 13.47 -2.59 17.76
CA ALA A 29 14.58 -1.99 17.03
C ALA A 29 15.96 -2.39 17.59
N ASP A 30 16.08 -2.59 18.91
CA ASP A 30 17.34 -2.96 19.58
C ASP A 30 17.79 -4.42 19.34
N GLN A 31 16.97 -5.21 18.67
CA GLN A 31 17.39 -6.54 18.22
C GLN A 31 18.13 -6.45 16.90
N ASN A 32 19.41 -6.28 16.82
CA ASN A 32 20.30 -6.41 15.66
C ASN A 32 19.65 -6.47 14.25
N PHE A 33 18.43 -5.96 14.12
CA PHE A 33 17.75 -5.78 12.86
C PHE A 33 18.38 -4.58 12.16
N SER A 34 18.62 -4.70 10.87
CA SER A 34 19.19 -3.59 10.09
C SER A 34 18.20 -2.42 10.10
N ILE A 35 18.43 -1.42 10.96
CA ILE A 35 17.67 -0.14 10.93
C ILE A 35 18.10 0.59 9.67
N VAL A 36 17.15 0.82 8.76
CA VAL A 36 17.45 1.42 7.45
C VAL A 36 17.31 2.93 7.49
N SER A 37 16.42 3.48 8.32
CA SER A 37 16.35 4.92 8.58
C SER A 37 15.52 5.22 9.83
N ASP A 38 15.95 6.25 10.58
CA ASP A 38 15.24 6.82 11.72
C ASP A 38 14.84 8.26 11.33
N LYS A 39 13.56 8.49 10.99
CA LYS A 39 13.05 9.84 10.73
C LYS A 39 12.43 10.36 12.02
N LYS A 40 13.14 11.23 12.72
CA LYS A 40 12.61 11.94 13.89
C LYS A 40 11.52 12.90 13.44
N GLY A 41 10.32 12.73 13.97
CA GLY A 41 9.24 13.70 13.86
C GLY A 41 9.40 14.85 14.85
N THR A 42 8.69 15.94 14.63
CA THR A 42 8.45 16.98 15.66
C THR A 42 7.54 16.43 16.76
N THR A 43 7.40 17.12 17.89
CA THR A 43 6.67 16.65 19.09
C THR A 43 5.21 16.19 18.85
N THR A 44 4.67 16.47 17.67
CA THR A 44 3.31 16.14 17.21
C THR A 44 3.29 15.17 16.02
N ASP A 45 4.42 14.86 15.39
CA ASP A 45 4.46 13.98 14.23
C ASP A 45 4.80 12.54 14.63
N PRO A 46 4.16 11.53 14.01
CA PRO A 46 4.43 10.12 14.28
C PRO A 46 5.90 9.77 14.00
N VAL A 47 6.55 9.05 14.91
CA VAL A 47 7.91 8.54 14.71
C VAL A 47 7.86 7.33 13.81
N ARG A 48 8.66 7.32 12.74
CA ARG A 48 8.75 6.22 11.78
C ARG A 48 10.09 5.52 11.87
N LYS A 49 10.06 4.18 11.93
CA LYS A 49 11.26 3.33 11.90
C LYS A 49 11.12 2.27 10.82
N ALA A 50 12.00 2.35 9.82
CA ALA A 50 12.09 1.36 8.76
C ALA A 50 13.15 0.30 9.12
N MET A 51 12.78 -0.98 9.07
CA MET A 51 13.67 -2.09 9.39
C MET A 51 13.33 -3.34 8.59
N GLU A 52 14.20 -4.35 8.67
CA GLU A 52 13.98 -5.69 8.12
C GLU A 52 13.70 -6.65 9.27
N LEU A 53 12.54 -7.31 9.25
CA LEU A 53 12.20 -8.35 10.23
C LEU A 53 12.45 -9.74 9.64
N PRO A 54 13.09 -10.66 10.41
CA PRO A 54 13.31 -12.02 9.97
C PRO A 54 11.98 -12.72 9.62
N GLY A 55 11.93 -13.34 8.44
CA GLY A 55 10.75 -14.05 7.96
C GLY A 55 9.60 -13.15 7.47
N THR A 56 9.64 -11.84 7.73
CA THR A 56 8.62 -10.88 7.30
C THR A 56 9.10 -9.99 6.16
N GLY A 57 10.40 -9.63 6.17
CA GLY A 57 10.99 -8.71 5.18
C GLY A 57 10.95 -7.25 5.64
N ALA A 58 10.83 -6.35 4.67
CA ALA A 58 10.88 -4.91 4.90
C ALA A 58 9.59 -4.39 5.55
N VAL A 59 9.71 -3.76 6.73
CA VAL A 59 8.58 -3.19 7.48
C VAL A 59 8.82 -1.72 7.78
N LEU A 60 7.74 -0.98 7.98
CA LEU A 60 7.74 0.41 8.41
C LEU A 60 6.85 0.54 9.65
N PHE A 61 7.45 0.67 10.81
CA PHE A 61 6.73 0.98 12.04
C PHE A 61 6.43 2.47 12.13
N THR A 62 5.22 2.80 12.54
CA THR A 62 4.79 4.17 12.85
C THR A 62 4.25 4.21 14.28
N ASP A 63 4.99 4.88 15.18
CA ASP A 63 4.55 5.13 16.55
C ASP A 63 3.60 6.34 16.56
N THR A 64 2.39 6.16 17.08
CA THR A 64 1.36 7.20 17.10
C THR A 64 1.35 7.93 18.43
N ALA A 65 0.89 9.19 18.42
CA ALA A 65 0.49 9.87 19.64
C ALA A 65 -0.61 9.06 20.33
N GLY A 66 -0.58 9.00 21.68
CA GLY A 66 -1.59 8.24 22.42
C GLY A 66 -3.01 8.75 22.18
N PHE A 67 -3.98 7.84 22.22
CA PHE A 67 -5.39 8.21 22.31
C PHE A 67 -5.70 8.81 23.69
N CYS A 68 -6.65 9.76 23.76
CA CYS A 68 -7.16 10.36 24.99
C CYS A 68 -6.23 11.39 25.66
N ASP A 69 -5.66 12.31 24.89
CA ASP A 69 -5.21 13.59 25.44
C ASP A 69 -6.39 14.58 25.34
N ASP A 70 -6.82 15.15 26.47
CA ASP A 70 -7.90 16.15 26.52
C ASP A 70 -7.41 17.51 25.96
N GLY A 71 -8.26 18.20 25.18
CA GLY A 71 -8.01 19.54 24.66
C GLY A 71 -7.88 19.63 23.12
N GLU A 72 -7.72 20.87 22.60
CA GLU A 72 -7.62 21.12 21.15
C GLU A 72 -6.46 20.40 20.46
N LEU A 73 -5.33 20.22 21.14
CA LEU A 73 -4.20 19.40 20.70
C LEU A 73 -4.56 17.92 20.61
N GLY A 74 -5.49 17.42 21.42
CA GLY A 74 -5.97 16.04 21.40
C GLY A 74 -6.69 15.72 20.10
N VAL A 75 -7.55 16.60 19.60
CA VAL A 75 -8.29 16.42 18.34
C VAL A 75 -7.33 16.30 17.13
N LEU A 76 -6.35 17.20 17.03
CA LEU A 76 -5.34 17.15 15.96
C LEU A 76 -4.48 15.89 16.00
N ARG A 77 -4.15 15.40 17.22
CA ARG A 77 -3.40 14.15 17.40
C ARG A 77 -4.24 12.93 17.03
N GLU A 78 -5.53 12.95 17.33
CA GLU A 78 -6.46 11.89 16.97
C GLU A 78 -6.63 11.80 15.46
N GLU A 79 -6.80 12.91 14.75
CA GLU A 79 -6.86 12.94 13.28
C GLU A 79 -5.59 12.34 12.64
N LYS A 80 -4.41 12.74 13.12
CA LYS A 80 -3.14 12.17 12.64
C LYS A 80 -3.04 10.67 12.94
N THR A 81 -3.53 10.24 14.10
CA THR A 81 -3.56 8.83 14.50
C THR A 81 -4.47 8.01 13.57
N LEU A 82 -5.64 8.54 13.21
CA LEU A 82 -6.54 7.91 12.26
C LEU A 82 -5.95 7.85 10.84
N GLN A 83 -5.21 8.87 10.41
CA GLN A 83 -4.49 8.83 9.13
C GLN A 83 -3.41 7.73 9.11
N VAL A 84 -2.73 7.48 10.25
CA VAL A 84 -1.78 6.36 10.35
C VAL A 84 -2.52 5.03 10.27
N LEU A 85 -3.68 4.92 10.92
CA LEU A 85 -4.52 3.72 10.87
C LEU A 85 -4.93 3.38 9.43
N ASP A 86 -5.37 4.37 8.66
CA ASP A 86 -5.76 4.16 7.26
C ASP A 86 -4.62 3.63 6.38
N LYS A 87 -3.39 4.04 6.68
CA LYS A 87 -2.17 3.64 5.97
C LYS A 87 -1.52 2.36 6.49
N SER A 88 -2.01 1.79 7.58
CA SER A 88 -1.42 0.60 8.19
C SER A 88 -1.98 -0.68 7.58
N ASP A 89 -1.11 -1.66 7.30
CA ASP A 89 -1.49 -3.02 6.91
C ASP A 89 -1.77 -3.88 8.15
N VAL A 90 -0.96 -3.67 9.20
CA VAL A 90 -1.07 -4.35 10.50
C VAL A 90 -1.18 -3.31 11.60
N VAL A 91 -2.06 -3.56 12.56
CA VAL A 91 -2.31 -2.70 13.73
C VAL A 91 -1.84 -3.38 15.00
N LEU A 92 -0.90 -2.78 15.72
CA LEU A 92 -0.51 -3.18 17.06
C LEU A 92 -1.29 -2.33 18.08
N ALA A 93 -2.24 -2.94 18.78
CA ALA A 93 -2.96 -2.31 19.88
C ALA A 93 -2.23 -2.61 21.20
N VAL A 94 -1.66 -1.57 21.80
CA VAL A 94 -0.77 -1.67 22.97
C VAL A 94 -1.51 -1.23 24.23
N PHE A 95 -1.63 -2.16 25.17
CA PHE A 95 -2.31 -2.00 26.44
C PHE A 95 -1.34 -2.08 27.61
N SER A 96 -1.68 -1.42 28.72
CA SER A 96 -1.05 -1.64 30.04
C SER A 96 -1.98 -2.41 30.95
N CYS A 97 -1.46 -3.06 32.03
CA CYS A 97 -2.27 -3.81 32.97
C CYS A 97 -3.30 -2.92 33.73
N GLU A 98 -3.00 -1.64 33.88
CA GLU A 98 -3.83 -0.66 34.59
C GLU A 98 -4.97 -0.10 33.72
N GLU A 99 -5.00 -0.42 32.42
CA GLU A 99 -5.93 0.19 31.49
C GLU A 99 -7.36 -0.28 31.71
N THR A 100 -8.29 0.67 31.81
CA THR A 100 -9.71 0.42 32.06
C THR A 100 -10.62 0.98 31.01
N ASN A 101 -10.14 1.95 30.15
CA ASN A 101 -10.91 2.54 29.08
C ASN A 101 -10.45 1.98 27.74
N PHE A 102 -11.36 1.34 27.02
CA PHE A 102 -11.13 0.68 25.73
C PHE A 102 -11.93 1.33 24.58
N ASP A 103 -12.48 2.54 24.75
CA ASP A 103 -13.29 3.19 23.70
C ASP A 103 -12.51 3.46 22.42
N TRP A 104 -11.21 3.74 22.53
CA TRP A 104 -10.33 3.92 21.39
C TRP A 104 -10.17 2.64 20.53
N VAL A 105 -10.31 1.46 21.15
CA VAL A 105 -10.22 0.18 20.44
C VAL A 105 -11.33 0.04 19.41
N LYS A 106 -12.54 0.54 19.71
CA LYS A 106 -13.67 0.52 18.76
C LYS A 106 -13.35 1.32 17.50
N LYS A 107 -12.57 2.42 17.64
CA LYS A 107 -12.17 3.26 16.51
C LYS A 107 -11.20 2.55 15.57
N ILE A 108 -10.35 1.64 16.07
CA ILE A 108 -9.38 0.89 15.27
C ILE A 108 -9.92 -0.44 14.75
N SER A 109 -10.81 -1.12 15.51
CA SER A 109 -11.36 -2.44 15.15
C SER A 109 -12.37 -2.36 13.98
N GLY A 110 -13.05 -1.23 13.79
CA GLY A 110 -14.11 -1.05 12.79
C GLY A 110 -13.61 -0.97 11.32
N LYS A 111 -12.30 -0.98 11.08
CA LYS A 111 -11.72 -0.75 9.74
C LYS A 111 -11.23 -2.02 9.02
N GLY A 112 -11.54 -3.21 9.53
CA GLY A 112 -11.17 -4.49 8.87
C GLY A 112 -9.67 -4.75 8.81
N LYS A 113 -8.85 -4.02 9.59
CA LYS A 113 -7.39 -4.19 9.64
C LYS A 113 -7.01 -5.39 10.52
N LYS A 114 -5.86 -5.99 10.24
CA LYS A 114 -5.31 -7.08 11.07
C LYS A 114 -4.82 -6.54 12.40
N LEU A 115 -5.46 -6.95 13.48
CA LEU A 115 -5.22 -6.45 14.82
C LEU A 115 -4.39 -7.46 15.63
N ILE A 116 -3.27 -6.99 16.20
CA ILE A 116 -2.47 -7.72 17.18
C ILE A 116 -2.54 -6.95 18.49
N CYS A 117 -3.05 -7.58 19.55
CA CYS A 117 -3.10 -7.01 20.88
C CYS A 117 -1.80 -7.31 21.63
N VAL A 118 -1.22 -6.31 22.31
CA VAL A 118 0.01 -6.44 23.08
C VAL A 118 -0.23 -5.89 24.48
N LEU A 119 -0.07 -6.72 25.50
CA LEU A 119 -0.11 -6.31 26.91
C LEU A 119 1.32 -6.06 27.38
N THR A 120 1.66 -4.81 27.61
CA THR A 120 3.01 -4.37 28.00
C THR A 120 3.17 -4.26 29.52
N LYS A 121 4.42 -4.00 29.97
CA LYS A 121 4.79 -3.82 31.38
C LYS A 121 4.43 -5.03 32.26
N THR A 122 4.47 -6.22 31.68
CA THR A 122 4.14 -7.46 32.42
C THR A 122 5.17 -7.83 33.50
N ASP A 123 6.30 -7.17 33.51
CA ASP A 123 7.34 -7.25 34.53
C ASP A 123 6.99 -6.45 35.83
N CYS A 124 6.05 -5.52 35.74
CA CYS A 124 5.64 -4.65 36.82
C CYS A 124 4.30 -5.08 37.47
N ALA A 125 3.61 -6.09 36.94
CA ALA A 125 2.30 -6.53 37.33
C ALA A 125 2.34 -7.96 37.91
N ASP A 126 1.47 -8.28 38.85
CA ASP A 126 1.32 -9.63 39.33
C ASP A 126 0.53 -10.54 38.42
N SER A 127 0.57 -11.86 38.65
CA SER A 127 -0.08 -12.85 37.78
C SER A 127 -1.60 -12.67 37.68
N LYS A 128 -2.24 -12.15 38.74
CA LYS A 128 -3.68 -11.91 38.78
C LYS A 128 -4.05 -10.68 37.94
N GLU A 129 -3.30 -9.61 38.11
CA GLU A 129 -3.47 -8.37 37.33
C GLU A 129 -3.30 -8.63 35.82
N ILE A 130 -2.30 -9.43 35.42
CA ILE A 130 -2.07 -9.84 34.03
C ILE A 130 -3.27 -10.63 33.51
N GLU A 131 -3.77 -11.61 34.28
CA GLU A 131 -4.89 -12.45 33.85
C GLU A 131 -6.21 -11.66 33.72
N ASP A 132 -6.46 -10.73 34.67
CA ASP A 132 -7.62 -9.85 34.64
C ASP A 132 -7.53 -8.85 33.44
N ALA A 133 -6.33 -8.33 33.13
CA ALA A 133 -6.10 -7.48 31.98
C ALA A 133 -6.32 -8.25 30.65
N LYS A 134 -5.83 -9.49 30.53
CA LYS A 134 -6.09 -10.38 29.40
C LYS A 134 -7.57 -10.56 29.14
N LYS A 135 -8.35 -10.88 30.19
CA LYS A 135 -9.81 -11.05 30.09
C LYS A 135 -10.51 -9.79 29.58
N ARG A 136 -10.12 -8.62 30.12
CA ARG A 136 -10.68 -7.33 29.70
C ARG A 136 -10.36 -7.04 28.20
N ILE A 137 -9.11 -7.23 27.77
CA ILE A 137 -8.70 -7.03 26.38
C ILE A 137 -9.47 -7.99 25.46
N PHE A 138 -9.51 -9.28 25.83
CA PHE A 138 -10.23 -10.29 25.05
C PHE A 138 -11.71 -9.99 24.91
N SER A 139 -12.37 -9.50 25.97
CA SER A 139 -13.80 -9.16 25.93
C SER A 139 -14.14 -8.08 24.89
N VAL A 140 -13.20 -7.16 24.61
CA VAL A 140 -13.39 -6.04 23.68
C VAL A 140 -12.88 -6.36 22.29
N THR A 141 -11.76 -7.09 22.17
CA THR A 141 -11.07 -7.30 20.89
C THR A 141 -11.29 -8.68 20.29
N GLN A 142 -11.81 -9.63 21.08
CA GLN A 142 -11.90 -11.06 20.75
C GLN A 142 -10.54 -11.67 20.33
N THR A 143 -9.43 -11.06 20.79
CA THR A 143 -8.07 -11.46 20.44
C THR A 143 -7.24 -11.59 21.72
N GLU A 144 -6.52 -12.70 21.88
CA GLU A 144 -5.60 -12.86 23.01
C GLU A 144 -4.37 -11.97 22.84
N PRO A 145 -4.04 -11.14 23.86
CA PRO A 145 -2.87 -10.27 23.80
C PRO A 145 -1.57 -11.06 23.96
N VAL A 146 -0.54 -10.64 23.24
CA VAL A 146 0.84 -11.05 23.49
C VAL A 146 1.32 -10.38 24.78
N LEU A 147 1.83 -11.16 25.71
CA LEU A 147 2.41 -10.65 26.95
C LEU A 147 3.84 -10.15 26.67
N PHE A 148 4.10 -8.87 26.90
CA PHE A 148 5.35 -8.25 26.55
C PHE A 148 5.96 -7.43 27.71
N SER A 149 7.27 -7.55 27.85
CA SER A 149 8.07 -6.67 28.71
C SER A 149 9.25 -6.10 27.91
N ALA A 150 9.33 -4.77 27.85
CA ALA A 150 10.45 -4.08 27.20
C ALA A 150 11.77 -4.25 27.96
N VAL A 151 11.70 -4.44 29.28
CA VAL A 151 12.86 -4.59 30.17
C VAL A 151 13.48 -5.98 30.01
N THR A 152 12.65 -7.02 30.13
CA THR A 152 13.13 -8.42 30.07
C THR A 152 13.13 -9.00 28.66
N LYS A 153 12.58 -8.28 27.68
CA LYS A 153 12.35 -8.72 26.30
C LYS A 153 11.49 -9.99 26.17
N LYS A 154 10.78 -10.37 27.25
CA LYS A 154 9.83 -11.49 27.23
C LYS A 154 8.70 -11.19 26.26
N GLY A 155 8.29 -12.20 25.46
CA GLY A 155 7.22 -12.06 24.48
C GLY A 155 7.64 -11.45 23.13
N LEU A 156 8.87 -10.96 22.98
CA LEU A 156 9.32 -10.26 21.77
C LEU A 156 9.35 -11.20 20.54
N SER A 157 9.89 -12.41 20.69
CA SER A 157 9.93 -13.41 19.61
C SER A 157 8.53 -13.84 19.16
N GLU A 158 7.59 -13.99 20.10
CA GLU A 158 6.20 -14.29 19.80
C GLU A 158 5.53 -13.14 19.05
N LEU A 159 5.77 -11.90 19.47
CA LEU A 159 5.25 -10.71 18.78
C LEU A 159 5.76 -10.62 17.34
N VAL A 160 7.07 -10.77 17.13
CA VAL A 160 7.65 -10.75 15.78
C VAL A 160 7.07 -11.85 14.90
N LYS A 161 6.86 -13.05 15.45
CA LYS A 161 6.21 -14.15 14.74
C LYS A 161 4.77 -13.79 14.36
N LYS A 162 3.95 -13.26 15.27
CA LYS A 162 2.57 -12.84 14.99
C LYS A 162 2.50 -11.71 13.97
N ILE A 163 3.47 -10.78 14.02
CA ILE A 163 3.59 -9.74 12.98
C ILE A 163 3.84 -10.38 11.61
N GLY A 164 4.76 -11.34 11.51
CA GLY A 164 5.03 -12.07 10.28
C GLY A 164 3.80 -12.81 9.77
N GLU A 165 3.11 -13.54 10.64
CA GLU A 165 1.87 -14.24 10.28
C GLU A 165 0.79 -13.26 9.79
N ALA A 166 0.61 -12.13 10.48
CA ALA A 166 -0.35 -11.11 10.06
C ALA A 166 0.06 -10.45 8.74
N ALA A 167 1.34 -10.25 8.50
CA ALA A 167 1.87 -9.69 7.28
C ALA A 167 1.70 -10.63 6.08
N HIS A 168 1.83 -11.94 6.30
CA HIS A 168 1.76 -12.94 5.23
C HIS A 168 0.36 -13.53 5.00
N HIS A 169 -0.53 -13.52 6.00
CA HIS A 169 -1.90 -13.99 5.83
C HIS A 169 -2.69 -13.08 4.88
N GLY A 170 -2.69 -13.43 3.62
CA GLY A 170 -3.37 -12.75 2.52
C GLY A 170 -2.49 -12.52 1.29
N HIS A 171 -1.20 -12.90 1.34
CA HIS A 171 -0.29 -12.66 0.22
C HIS A 171 0.12 -13.93 -0.55
N GLU A 172 -0.24 -15.15 -0.10
CA GLU A 172 0.31 -16.35 -0.74
C GLU A 172 -0.41 -16.81 -2.00
N GLU A 173 -1.67 -16.39 -2.29
CA GLU A 173 -2.35 -16.76 -3.56
C GLU A 173 -3.23 -15.67 -4.17
N GLU A 174 -3.73 -14.68 -3.42
CA GLU A 174 -4.70 -13.70 -3.94
C GLU A 174 -4.10 -12.45 -4.61
N PHE A 175 -2.83 -12.14 -4.38
CA PHE A 175 -2.20 -10.91 -4.90
C PHE A 175 -0.91 -11.15 -5.70
N ALA A 176 -0.86 -12.22 -6.48
CA ALA A 176 0.18 -12.33 -7.50
C ALA A 176 -0.08 -11.27 -8.57
N LEU A 177 0.87 -10.35 -8.81
CA LEU A 177 0.74 -9.26 -9.79
C LEU A 177 0.26 -9.75 -11.16
N THR A 178 0.70 -10.93 -11.56
CA THR A 178 0.33 -11.51 -12.84
C THR A 178 -1.00 -12.27 -12.82
N HIS A 179 -1.71 -12.33 -11.70
CA HIS A 179 -3.08 -12.86 -11.55
C HIS A 179 -3.39 -14.14 -12.36
N GLY A 180 -2.46 -15.10 -12.40
CA GLY A 180 -2.66 -16.33 -13.17
C GLY A 180 -2.53 -16.18 -14.69
N LEU A 181 -2.09 -15.02 -15.20
CA LEU A 181 -1.85 -14.82 -16.63
C LEU A 181 -0.70 -15.69 -17.18
N CYS A 182 0.22 -16.10 -16.33
CA CYS A 182 1.35 -16.98 -16.65
C CYS A 182 1.56 -18.03 -15.56
N LYS A 183 2.23 -19.11 -15.92
CA LYS A 183 2.58 -20.25 -15.06
C LYS A 183 4.06 -20.62 -15.21
N LYS A 184 4.55 -21.50 -14.36
CA LYS A 184 5.93 -22.03 -14.42
C LYS A 184 6.30 -22.47 -15.84
N ASN A 185 7.51 -22.11 -16.28
CA ASN A 185 8.10 -22.35 -17.60
C ASN A 185 7.47 -21.57 -18.77
N ASP A 186 6.49 -20.72 -18.54
CA ASP A 186 6.01 -19.79 -19.58
C ASP A 186 7.10 -18.78 -19.92
N THR A 187 7.20 -18.44 -21.20
CA THR A 187 8.04 -17.31 -21.66
C THR A 187 7.24 -16.03 -21.56
N VAL A 188 7.73 -15.07 -20.81
CA VAL A 188 7.13 -13.75 -20.64
C VAL A 188 8.06 -12.69 -21.19
N LEU A 189 7.55 -11.86 -22.10
CA LEU A 189 8.29 -10.76 -22.70
C LEU A 189 7.91 -9.43 -22.02
N LEU A 190 8.91 -8.77 -21.43
CA LEU A 190 8.78 -7.43 -20.86
C LEU A 190 9.26 -6.39 -21.87
N VAL A 191 8.36 -5.51 -22.31
CA VAL A 191 8.69 -4.42 -23.25
C VAL A 191 8.71 -3.11 -22.48
N MET A 192 9.90 -2.58 -22.24
CA MET A 192 10.13 -1.44 -21.35
C MET A 192 10.74 -0.27 -22.13
N PRO A 193 10.14 0.94 -22.08
CA PRO A 193 10.75 2.11 -22.67
C PRO A 193 12.00 2.52 -21.88
N GLN A 194 12.90 3.21 -22.55
CA GLN A 194 13.94 3.99 -21.89
C GLN A 194 13.30 5.28 -21.40
N ASP A 195 12.80 5.27 -20.15
CA ASP A 195 12.12 6.42 -19.60
C ASP A 195 13.12 7.50 -19.17
N ILE A 196 12.95 8.73 -19.69
CA ILE A 196 13.75 9.91 -19.33
C ILE A 196 13.60 10.23 -17.81
N GLN A 197 12.47 9.84 -17.20
CA GLN A 197 12.19 10.06 -15.79
C GLN A 197 12.83 8.99 -14.89
N ALA A 198 13.22 7.84 -15.42
CA ALA A 198 13.93 6.83 -14.67
C ALA A 198 15.41 7.24 -14.47
N PRO A 199 15.95 7.16 -13.24
CA PRO A 199 17.37 7.41 -13.02
C PRO A 199 18.21 6.50 -13.93
N LYS A 200 19.24 7.05 -14.58
CA LYS A 200 20.14 6.27 -15.45
C LYS A 200 20.60 4.97 -14.76
N GLY A 201 20.46 3.83 -15.45
CA GLY A 201 20.87 2.53 -14.96
C GLY A 201 19.92 1.86 -13.96
N ARG A 202 18.66 2.33 -13.86
CA ARG A 202 17.65 1.74 -12.97
C ARG A 202 16.37 1.41 -13.74
N LEU A 203 15.74 0.31 -13.34
CA LEU A 203 14.35 0.01 -13.69
C LEU A 203 13.41 0.72 -12.71
N ILE A 204 12.21 1.07 -13.16
CA ILE A 204 11.17 1.62 -12.29
C ILE A 204 10.53 0.50 -11.45
N LEU A 205 9.93 0.88 -10.35
CA LEU A 205 9.38 -0.05 -9.36
C LEU A 205 8.43 -1.12 -9.93
N PRO A 206 7.42 -0.79 -10.75
CA PRO A 206 6.54 -1.79 -11.35
C PRO A 206 7.28 -2.86 -12.18
N GLN A 207 8.29 -2.43 -12.93
CA GLN A 207 9.11 -3.33 -13.77
C GLN A 207 9.90 -4.31 -12.90
N VAL A 208 10.54 -3.82 -11.83
CA VAL A 208 11.31 -4.65 -10.88
C VAL A 208 10.40 -5.66 -10.18
N ARG A 209 9.23 -5.24 -9.69
CA ARG A 209 8.30 -6.10 -8.97
C ARG A 209 7.76 -7.23 -9.85
N VAL A 210 7.32 -6.90 -11.06
CA VAL A 210 6.82 -7.90 -12.01
C VAL A 210 7.93 -8.88 -12.42
N MET A 211 9.13 -8.38 -12.74
CA MET A 211 10.26 -9.22 -13.07
C MET A 211 10.59 -10.18 -11.92
N ARG A 212 10.62 -9.70 -10.68
CA ARG A 212 10.89 -10.51 -9.50
C ARG A 212 9.85 -11.62 -9.34
N GLU A 213 8.56 -11.29 -9.41
CA GLU A 213 7.49 -12.29 -9.32
C GLU A 213 7.58 -13.36 -10.41
N LEU A 214 7.85 -12.97 -11.65
CA LEU A 214 8.01 -13.91 -12.76
C LEU A 214 9.17 -14.90 -12.52
N LEU A 215 10.28 -14.42 -11.96
CA LEU A 215 11.41 -15.27 -11.59
C LEU A 215 11.06 -16.21 -10.42
N ASP A 216 10.33 -15.72 -9.42
CA ASP A 216 9.86 -16.54 -8.30
C ASP A 216 8.89 -17.64 -8.79
N LYS A 217 8.04 -17.35 -9.79
CA LYS A 217 7.18 -18.31 -10.50
C LYS A 217 7.93 -19.26 -11.44
N LYS A 218 9.25 -19.07 -11.58
CA LYS A 218 10.10 -19.87 -12.50
C LYS A 218 9.66 -19.72 -13.96
N CYS A 219 9.22 -18.52 -14.36
CA CYS A 219 9.01 -18.17 -15.75
C CYS A 219 10.35 -17.86 -16.45
N ILE A 220 10.36 -17.98 -17.78
CA ILE A 220 11.46 -17.51 -18.61
C ILE A 220 11.18 -16.05 -18.94
N VAL A 221 12.00 -15.14 -18.42
CA VAL A 221 11.81 -13.70 -18.60
C VAL A 221 12.74 -13.17 -19.70
N VAL A 222 12.16 -12.63 -20.75
CA VAL A 222 12.88 -11.91 -21.81
C VAL A 222 12.52 -10.43 -21.69
N SER A 223 13.46 -9.54 -21.88
CA SER A 223 13.21 -8.09 -21.83
C SER A 223 13.79 -7.39 -23.04
N CYS A 224 13.07 -6.38 -23.53
CA CYS A 224 13.53 -5.55 -24.64
C CYS A 224 12.99 -4.11 -24.53
N SER A 225 13.58 -3.21 -25.31
CA SER A 225 13.00 -1.88 -25.55
C SER A 225 11.93 -1.91 -26.64
N GLY A 226 11.10 -0.86 -26.72
CA GLY A 226 10.11 -0.76 -27.80
C GLY A 226 10.70 -0.75 -29.20
N ASP A 227 11.98 -0.37 -29.35
CA ASP A 227 12.65 -0.30 -30.66
C ASP A 227 13.18 -1.66 -31.11
N THR A 228 13.55 -2.51 -30.18
CA THR A 228 14.06 -3.85 -30.47
C THR A 228 12.97 -4.94 -30.41
N LEU A 229 11.71 -4.58 -30.17
CA LEU A 229 10.59 -5.52 -30.02
C LEU A 229 10.46 -6.49 -31.20
N LYS A 230 10.44 -5.96 -32.43
CA LYS A 230 10.30 -6.79 -33.63
C LYS A 230 11.43 -7.80 -33.78
N GLN A 231 12.66 -7.37 -33.52
CA GLN A 231 13.83 -8.24 -33.56
C GLN A 231 13.79 -9.29 -32.46
N THR A 232 13.39 -8.89 -31.25
CA THR A 232 13.25 -9.81 -30.13
C THR A 232 12.21 -10.89 -30.41
N LEU A 233 11.02 -10.52 -30.92
CA LEU A 233 10.00 -11.50 -31.31
C LEU A 233 10.49 -12.48 -32.38
N SER A 234 11.26 -11.98 -33.35
CA SER A 234 11.84 -12.83 -34.41
C SER A 234 12.95 -13.77 -33.92
N SER A 235 13.61 -13.44 -32.80
CA SER A 235 14.67 -14.28 -32.21
C SER A 235 14.15 -15.38 -31.28
N LEU A 236 12.87 -15.32 -30.89
CA LEU A 236 12.25 -16.36 -30.07
C LEU A 236 11.80 -17.55 -30.93
N CYS A 237 12.11 -18.77 -30.49
CA CYS A 237 11.67 -19.99 -31.17
C CYS A 237 10.14 -20.18 -31.17
N LYS A 238 9.44 -19.57 -30.20
CA LYS A 238 7.98 -19.59 -30.05
C LYS A 238 7.48 -18.26 -29.55
N ALA A 239 6.25 -17.91 -29.89
CA ALA A 239 5.60 -16.72 -29.36
C ALA A 239 5.57 -16.78 -27.80
N PRO A 240 5.85 -15.67 -27.10
CA PRO A 240 5.75 -15.63 -25.65
C PRO A 240 4.29 -15.80 -25.22
N GLN A 241 4.05 -16.49 -24.12
CA GLN A 241 2.70 -16.71 -23.58
C GLN A 241 2.08 -15.40 -23.08
N LEU A 242 2.91 -14.49 -22.58
CA LEU A 242 2.47 -13.20 -22.06
C LEU A 242 3.46 -12.11 -22.47
N ILE A 243 2.93 -10.97 -22.90
CA ILE A 243 3.69 -9.75 -23.14
C ILE A 243 3.20 -8.70 -22.12
N ILE A 244 4.12 -8.08 -21.42
CA ILE A 244 3.84 -7.02 -20.45
C ILE A 244 4.60 -5.76 -20.89
N THR A 245 3.87 -4.66 -21.08
CA THR A 245 4.47 -3.43 -21.60
C THR A 245 4.11 -2.22 -20.74
N ASP A 246 4.79 -1.13 -20.99
CA ASP A 246 4.41 0.17 -20.44
C ASP A 246 3.23 0.77 -21.21
N SER A 247 2.37 1.54 -20.52
CA SER A 247 1.19 2.18 -21.14
C SER A 247 1.55 3.04 -22.35
N GLN A 248 2.72 3.66 -22.34
CA GLN A 248 3.21 4.50 -23.43
C GLN A 248 3.48 3.74 -24.72
N LEU A 249 3.84 2.47 -24.62
CA LEU A 249 4.15 1.59 -25.75
C LEU A 249 2.98 0.67 -26.12
N PHE A 250 1.86 0.72 -25.43
CA PHE A 250 0.79 -0.27 -25.55
C PHE A 250 0.29 -0.41 -26.98
N SER A 251 -0.01 0.69 -27.68
CA SER A 251 -0.47 0.66 -29.09
C SER A 251 0.56 0.00 -30.01
N LYS A 252 1.84 0.41 -29.91
CA LYS A 252 2.92 -0.17 -30.73
C LYS A 252 3.10 -1.66 -30.47
N VAL A 253 3.03 -2.08 -29.21
CA VAL A 253 3.16 -3.50 -28.83
C VAL A 253 1.95 -4.29 -29.28
N HIS A 254 0.74 -3.73 -29.18
CA HIS A 254 -0.49 -4.37 -29.64
C HIS A 254 -0.47 -4.69 -31.13
N GLU A 255 0.03 -3.77 -31.97
CA GLU A 255 0.17 -3.97 -33.42
C GLU A 255 1.12 -5.12 -33.77
N LEU A 256 2.14 -5.37 -32.96
CA LEU A 256 3.16 -6.40 -33.17
C LEU A 256 2.91 -7.67 -32.35
N CYS A 257 1.88 -7.69 -31.51
CA CYS A 257 1.59 -8.80 -30.61
C CYS A 257 1.16 -10.05 -31.40
N PRO A 258 1.83 -11.19 -31.23
CA PRO A 258 1.37 -12.45 -31.80
C PRO A 258 -0.03 -12.80 -31.31
N LYS A 259 -0.87 -13.40 -32.15
CA LYS A 259 -2.25 -13.77 -31.80
C LYS A 259 -2.35 -14.76 -30.64
N GLU A 260 -1.33 -15.59 -30.48
CA GLU A 260 -1.25 -16.59 -29.40
C GLU A 260 -0.80 -15.99 -28.07
N SER A 261 -0.27 -14.76 -28.08
CA SER A 261 0.24 -14.10 -26.89
C SER A 261 -0.86 -13.29 -26.19
N LYS A 262 -0.93 -13.40 -24.87
CA LYS A 262 -1.70 -12.45 -24.05
C LYS A 262 -0.93 -11.14 -23.94
N LEU A 263 -1.63 -10.01 -23.89
CA LEU A 263 -1.04 -8.68 -23.72
C LEU A 263 -1.64 -7.97 -22.52
N THR A 264 -0.79 -7.40 -21.68
CA THR A 264 -1.18 -6.53 -20.57
C THR A 264 -0.14 -5.42 -20.36
N SER A 265 -0.36 -4.54 -19.39
CA SER A 265 0.60 -3.50 -19.02
C SER A 265 0.96 -3.55 -17.55
N PHE A 266 2.14 -3.00 -17.20
CA PHE A 266 2.54 -2.84 -15.80
C PHE A 266 1.51 -2.06 -14.98
N SER A 267 0.92 -1.01 -15.56
CA SER A 267 -0.10 -0.22 -14.87
C SER A 267 -1.40 -0.98 -14.62
N ILE A 268 -1.84 -1.85 -15.54
CA ILE A 268 -3.01 -2.71 -15.33
C ILE A 268 -2.74 -3.70 -14.19
N LEU A 269 -1.56 -4.34 -14.19
CA LEU A 269 -1.19 -5.27 -13.12
C LEU A 269 -1.15 -4.58 -11.75
N MET A 270 -0.54 -3.38 -11.67
CA MET A 270 -0.51 -2.60 -10.43
C MET A 270 -1.90 -2.14 -9.99
N ALA A 271 -2.76 -1.77 -10.93
CA ALA A 271 -4.14 -1.39 -10.62
C ALA A 271 -4.95 -2.57 -10.08
N ALA A 272 -4.78 -3.76 -10.68
CA ALA A 272 -5.45 -4.98 -10.23
C ALA A 272 -5.00 -5.43 -8.82
N GLU A 273 -3.72 -5.19 -8.47
CA GLU A 273 -3.21 -5.45 -7.11
C GLU A 273 -3.84 -4.52 -6.06
N LYS A 274 -4.12 -3.27 -6.43
CA LYS A 274 -4.53 -2.21 -5.48
C LYS A 274 -6.02 -2.00 -5.41
N GLY A 275 -6.78 -2.59 -6.32
CA GLY A 275 -8.22 -2.39 -6.36
C GLY A 275 -8.94 -3.50 -7.13
N ASN A 276 -10.25 -3.36 -7.22
CA ASN A 276 -11.10 -4.29 -7.95
C ASN A 276 -11.01 -4.02 -9.47
N ILE A 277 -10.36 -4.92 -10.21
CA ILE A 277 -10.18 -4.78 -11.66
C ILE A 277 -11.50 -4.77 -12.43
N ASP A 278 -12.54 -5.50 -11.96
CA ASP A 278 -13.85 -5.54 -12.60
C ASP A 278 -14.56 -4.17 -12.47
N ASP A 279 -14.39 -3.50 -11.34
CA ASP A 279 -14.93 -2.14 -11.14
C ASP A 279 -14.17 -1.12 -11.99
N PHE A 280 -12.86 -1.30 -12.17
CA PHE A 280 -12.09 -0.45 -13.09
C PHE A 280 -12.49 -0.65 -14.55
N ILE A 281 -12.79 -1.88 -14.98
CA ILE A 281 -13.29 -2.17 -16.33
C ILE A 281 -14.66 -1.50 -16.54
N LYS A 282 -15.59 -1.63 -15.57
CA LYS A 282 -16.88 -0.95 -15.61
C LYS A 282 -16.72 0.56 -15.64
N GLY A 283 -15.83 1.11 -14.82
CA GLY A 283 -15.49 2.53 -14.79
C GLY A 283 -14.91 3.03 -16.11
N ALA A 284 -14.03 2.24 -16.76
CA ALA A 284 -13.51 2.58 -18.07
C ALA A 284 -14.60 2.65 -19.16
N ALA A 285 -15.58 1.76 -19.11
CA ALA A 285 -16.73 1.80 -20.02
C ALA A 285 -17.59 3.08 -19.85
N ALA A 286 -17.60 3.69 -18.66
CA ALA A 286 -18.29 4.96 -18.43
C ALA A 286 -17.70 6.14 -19.23
N LEU A 287 -16.43 6.02 -19.69
CA LEU A 287 -15.83 7.01 -20.57
C LEU A 287 -16.58 7.16 -21.91
N ASP A 288 -17.29 6.13 -22.37
CA ASP A 288 -18.07 6.17 -23.60
C ASP A 288 -19.36 6.99 -23.47
N ASN A 289 -19.82 7.19 -22.24
CA ASN A 289 -21.06 7.92 -21.93
C ASN A 289 -20.85 9.36 -21.46
N LEU A 290 -19.65 9.92 -21.64
CA LEU A 290 -19.37 11.30 -21.24
C LEU A 290 -20.19 12.29 -22.08
N CYS A 291 -20.78 13.28 -21.41
CA CYS A 291 -21.56 14.35 -22.01
C CYS A 291 -21.08 15.74 -21.49
N SER A 292 -21.68 16.81 -22.01
CA SER A 292 -21.33 18.19 -21.65
C SER A 292 -21.49 18.53 -20.18
N GLU A 293 -22.36 17.81 -19.48
CA GLU A 293 -22.65 18.01 -18.06
C GLU A 293 -21.76 17.13 -17.15
N SER A 294 -21.01 16.20 -17.75
CA SER A 294 -20.15 15.30 -16.99
C SER A 294 -19.08 16.05 -16.22
N ARG A 295 -18.93 15.69 -14.94
CA ARG A 295 -17.90 16.19 -14.05
C ARG A 295 -16.99 15.05 -13.65
N ILE A 296 -15.69 15.19 -13.88
CA ILE A 296 -14.68 14.16 -13.63
C ILE A 296 -13.75 14.64 -12.53
N LEU A 297 -13.45 13.76 -11.58
CA LEU A 297 -12.40 13.98 -10.60
C LEU A 297 -11.15 13.20 -11.01
N ILE A 298 -10.02 13.89 -11.16
CA ILE A 298 -8.71 13.26 -11.28
C ILE A 298 -8.03 13.29 -9.91
N ALA A 299 -7.87 12.12 -9.31
CA ALA A 299 -7.26 11.92 -8.02
C ALA A 299 -5.80 11.46 -8.21
N GLU A 300 -4.85 12.32 -7.83
CA GLU A 300 -3.41 12.07 -7.97
C GLU A 300 -2.84 11.54 -6.66
N ALA A 301 -2.36 10.31 -6.65
CA ALA A 301 -1.60 9.76 -5.52
C ALA A 301 -0.14 10.26 -5.50
N CYS A 302 0.39 10.70 -6.65
CA CYS A 302 1.77 11.18 -6.78
C CYS A 302 1.97 12.53 -6.10
N THR A 303 3.09 12.69 -5.38
CA THR A 303 3.50 13.95 -4.72
C THR A 303 4.62 14.68 -5.44
N HIS A 304 5.08 14.18 -6.60
CA HIS A 304 6.12 14.84 -7.39
C HIS A 304 5.64 16.15 -8.00
N VAL A 305 6.57 17.05 -8.28
CA VAL A 305 6.26 18.30 -8.99
C VAL A 305 5.88 17.96 -10.44
N PRO A 306 4.72 18.43 -10.95
CA PRO A 306 4.32 18.21 -12.33
C PRO A 306 5.41 18.68 -13.30
N GLN A 307 5.85 17.79 -14.17
CA GLN A 307 6.78 18.13 -15.27
C GLN A 307 6.01 18.28 -16.57
N LYS A 308 6.66 18.83 -17.58
CA LYS A 308 6.10 18.82 -18.95
C LYS A 308 5.77 17.38 -19.34
N GLU A 309 4.58 17.17 -19.92
CA GLU A 309 4.03 15.86 -20.29
C GLU A 309 3.52 15.01 -19.11
N ASP A 310 3.08 15.64 -18.03
CA ASP A 310 2.45 14.94 -16.89
C ASP A 310 1.20 14.17 -17.33
N ILE A 311 1.12 12.89 -16.93
CA ILE A 311 0.01 12.01 -17.34
C ILE A 311 -1.30 12.50 -16.73
N GLY A 312 -1.32 12.81 -15.44
CA GLY A 312 -2.54 13.21 -14.71
C GLY A 312 -3.01 14.61 -15.06
N ARG A 313 -2.06 15.56 -15.27
CA ARG A 313 -2.37 16.98 -15.47
C ARG A 313 -2.52 17.39 -16.91
N GLU A 314 -1.85 16.71 -17.85
CA GLU A 314 -1.84 17.09 -19.26
C GLU A 314 -2.43 16.02 -20.17
N LYS A 315 -1.91 14.76 -20.14
CA LYS A 315 -2.30 13.74 -21.10
C LYS A 315 -3.74 13.26 -20.91
N ILE A 316 -4.14 12.91 -19.68
CA ILE A 316 -5.50 12.46 -19.40
C ILE A 316 -6.53 13.56 -19.67
N PRO A 317 -6.37 14.82 -19.19
CA PRO A 317 -7.27 15.91 -19.53
C PRO A 317 -7.38 16.20 -21.03
N ALA A 318 -6.27 16.13 -21.77
CA ALA A 318 -6.27 16.32 -23.22
C ALA A 318 -7.09 15.24 -23.94
N LEU A 319 -6.95 13.97 -23.54
CA LEU A 319 -7.73 12.86 -24.08
C LEU A 319 -9.23 12.99 -23.75
N LEU A 320 -9.56 13.36 -22.52
CA LEU A 320 -10.95 13.59 -22.09
C LEU A 320 -11.60 14.72 -22.89
N ARG A 321 -10.92 15.86 -23.05
CA ARG A 321 -11.42 17.01 -23.84
C ARG A 321 -11.52 16.70 -25.33
N LYS A 322 -10.65 15.83 -25.85
CA LYS A 322 -10.78 15.35 -27.26
C LYS A 322 -12.08 14.57 -27.44
N LYS A 323 -12.52 13.80 -26.43
CA LYS A 323 -13.74 13.02 -26.47
C LYS A 323 -14.98 13.86 -26.14
N CYS A 324 -14.87 14.73 -25.12
CA CYS A 324 -15.92 15.65 -24.68
C CYS A 324 -15.31 17.03 -24.40
N PRO A 325 -15.37 18.01 -25.34
CA PRO A 325 -14.68 19.29 -25.19
C PRO A 325 -15.13 20.14 -23.99
N SER A 326 -16.39 20.00 -23.54
CA SER A 326 -17.01 20.76 -22.45
C SER A 326 -16.96 20.07 -21.11
N VAL A 327 -16.31 18.91 -20.98
CA VAL A 327 -16.22 18.15 -19.72
C VAL A 327 -15.54 18.98 -18.62
N LYS A 328 -16.14 18.99 -17.42
CA LYS A 328 -15.58 19.64 -16.23
C LYS A 328 -14.63 18.68 -15.52
N ILE A 329 -13.40 19.13 -15.27
CA ILE A 329 -12.35 18.30 -14.65
C ILE A 329 -11.88 19.01 -13.38
N ASP A 330 -12.05 18.32 -12.24
CA ASP A 330 -11.49 18.72 -10.95
C ASP A 330 -10.24 17.86 -10.65
N PHE A 331 -9.34 18.41 -9.86
CA PHE A 331 -8.12 17.73 -9.45
C PHE A 331 -8.01 17.70 -7.94
N VAL A 332 -7.60 16.57 -7.40
CA VAL A 332 -7.19 16.42 -5.99
C VAL A 332 -5.86 15.71 -5.93
N ARG A 333 -5.10 15.95 -4.86
CA ARG A 333 -3.76 15.40 -4.73
C ARG A 333 -3.52 14.87 -3.33
N GLY A 334 -2.89 13.71 -3.27
CA GLY A 334 -2.49 13.10 -2.00
C GLY A 334 -3.66 12.91 -1.05
N THR A 335 -3.63 13.58 0.10
CA THR A 335 -4.65 13.49 1.16
C THR A 335 -5.84 14.44 0.98
N ASP A 336 -5.85 15.28 -0.07
CA ASP A 336 -6.91 16.28 -0.30
C ASP A 336 -8.16 15.68 -0.95
N PHE A 337 -8.35 14.37 -0.82
CA PHE A 337 -9.52 13.69 -1.35
C PHE A 337 -10.80 14.20 -0.66
N PRO A 338 -11.89 14.47 -1.41
CA PRO A 338 -13.11 14.99 -0.83
C PRO A 338 -13.68 14.05 0.25
N SER A 339 -14.09 14.60 1.37
CA SER A 339 -14.73 13.84 2.46
C SER A 339 -16.09 13.24 2.04
N SER A 340 -16.74 13.80 1.00
CA SER A 340 -17.96 13.27 0.41
C SER A 340 -17.91 13.31 -1.12
N LEU A 341 -18.30 12.22 -1.75
CA LEU A 341 -18.46 12.08 -3.20
C LEU A 341 -19.93 12.24 -3.65
N VAL A 342 -20.82 12.54 -2.70
CA VAL A 342 -22.25 12.80 -2.93
C VAL A 342 -22.59 14.24 -2.59
N ASN A 343 -23.50 14.82 -3.33
CA ASN A 343 -24.08 16.13 -3.07
C ASN A 343 -25.04 16.07 -1.88
N SER A 344 -25.51 17.20 -1.41
CA SER A 344 -26.49 17.33 -0.31
C SER A 344 -27.84 16.67 -0.63
N ASP A 345 -28.17 16.50 -1.90
CA ASP A 345 -29.40 15.83 -2.40
C ASP A 345 -29.23 14.31 -2.59
N GLY A 346 -28.07 13.74 -2.23
CA GLY A 346 -27.76 12.33 -2.39
C GLY A 346 -27.29 11.91 -3.79
N SER A 347 -27.25 12.83 -4.76
CA SER A 347 -26.73 12.54 -6.11
C SER A 347 -25.20 12.43 -6.13
N ALA A 348 -24.66 11.68 -7.10
CA ALA A 348 -23.22 11.58 -7.29
C ALA A 348 -22.63 12.93 -7.72
N ARG A 349 -21.60 13.41 -7.03
CA ARG A 349 -20.92 14.67 -7.34
C ARG A 349 -20.08 14.60 -8.62
N TYR A 350 -19.61 13.43 -8.96
CA TYR A 350 -18.77 13.16 -10.13
C TYR A 350 -19.36 12.02 -10.96
N SER A 351 -19.36 12.18 -12.28
CA SER A 351 -19.75 11.13 -13.23
C SER A 351 -18.68 10.04 -13.33
N LEU A 352 -17.42 10.38 -13.08
CA LEU A 352 -16.28 9.47 -13.13
C LEU A 352 -15.16 9.98 -12.21
N ILE A 353 -14.47 9.05 -11.57
CA ILE A 353 -13.24 9.31 -10.82
C ILE A 353 -12.09 8.57 -11.50
N ILE A 354 -11.04 9.30 -11.86
CA ILE A 354 -9.83 8.73 -12.45
C ILE A 354 -8.72 8.81 -11.40
N HIS A 355 -8.21 7.65 -11.00
CA HIS A 355 -7.10 7.56 -10.09
C HIS A 355 -5.77 7.49 -10.85
N CYS A 356 -4.88 8.46 -10.65
CA CYS A 356 -3.56 8.54 -11.26
C CYS A 356 -2.46 8.36 -10.22
N GLY A 357 -1.39 7.62 -10.58
CA GLY A 357 -0.23 7.42 -9.70
C GLY A 357 -0.29 6.20 -8.79
N ALA A 358 -1.38 5.43 -8.79
CA ALA A 358 -1.49 4.19 -8.01
C ALA A 358 -0.45 3.12 -8.40
N CYS A 359 0.16 3.23 -9.57
CA CYS A 359 1.24 2.34 -10.02
C CYS A 359 2.56 2.56 -9.26
N MET A 360 2.77 3.73 -8.63
CA MET A 360 4.04 4.11 -7.99
C MET A 360 3.95 4.22 -6.47
N PHE A 361 2.74 4.39 -5.90
CA PHE A 361 2.52 4.64 -4.49
C PHE A 361 1.35 3.83 -3.95
N ASN A 362 1.41 3.54 -2.66
CA ASN A 362 0.32 2.90 -1.91
C ASN A 362 -0.70 3.93 -1.45
#